data_b63f847fb916b9039dac6296df6fc99b
#
_entry.id   b63f847fb916b9039dac6296df6fc99b
#
_cell.length_a   1.000
_cell.length_b   1.000
_cell.length_c   1.000
_cell.angle_alpha   90.00
_cell.angle_beta   90.00
_cell.angle_gamma   90.00
#
_symmetry.space_group_name_H-M   'P 1'
#
loop_
_entity.id
_entity.type
_entity.pdbx_description
1 polymer ?
#
loop_
_entity_poly.entity_id
_entity_poly.type
_entity_poly.pdbx_seq_one_letter_code
_entity_poly.pdbx_strand_id
1 'polypeptide(L)'
;MTARTISLSIPPGPRMELAATAQAETLGEAMHLSRDKIDEVKLAVVEACINAFEHAGRRSERVDLAFRSAVTPAGRELLEVTVTDRGRGFEPDAVEAPRIESKLGGTRKRGWGLRIIRSLMDEVEIQSGEEGTTIIMRKYK
;
A
#
# COMPACT_ATOMS: atom_id res chain seq x y z
N MET A 1 -23.29 -8.19 -6.85
CA MET A 1 -21.94 -8.77 -6.69
C MET A 1 -21.57 -8.77 -5.22
N THR A 2 -21.17 -9.91 -4.69
CA THR A 2 -20.76 -10.01 -3.30
C THR A 2 -19.35 -9.44 -3.14
N ALA A 3 -19.19 -8.54 -2.18
CA ALA A 3 -17.85 -8.00 -1.88
C ALA A 3 -16.97 -9.12 -1.33
N ARG A 4 -15.73 -9.17 -1.79
CA ARG A 4 -14.73 -10.12 -1.29
C ARG A 4 -13.69 -9.36 -0.48
N THR A 5 -13.31 -9.92 0.65
CA THR A 5 -12.27 -9.34 1.50
C THR A 5 -11.25 -10.42 1.84
N ILE A 6 -9.99 -10.08 1.64
CA ILE A 6 -8.87 -10.93 2.04
C ILE A 6 -8.06 -10.14 3.05
N SER A 7 -7.80 -10.73 4.21
CA SER A 7 -6.99 -10.11 5.26
C SER A 7 -5.69 -10.88 5.42
N LEU A 8 -4.61 -10.16 5.63
CA LEU A 8 -3.26 -10.72 5.72
C LEU A 8 -2.48 -9.96 6.77
N SER A 9 -1.74 -10.68 7.59
CA SER A 9 -0.81 -10.07 8.56
C SER A 9 0.57 -10.62 8.29
N ILE A 10 1.55 -9.75 8.05
CA ILE A 10 2.90 -10.16 7.71
C ILE A 10 3.92 -9.51 8.65
N PRO A 11 4.98 -10.24 9.02
CA PRO A 11 6.09 -9.63 9.77
C PRO A 11 6.93 -8.78 8.82
N PRO A 12 7.56 -7.70 9.33
CA PRO A 12 8.54 -6.97 8.52
C PRO A 12 9.71 -7.89 8.15
N GLY A 13 10.21 -7.73 6.95
CA GLY A 13 11.38 -8.51 6.54
C GLY A 13 11.52 -8.57 5.02
N PRO A 14 12.70 -9.00 4.54
CA PRO A 14 12.92 -9.13 3.11
C PRO A 14 11.92 -10.08 2.47
N ARG A 15 11.37 -9.68 1.34
CA ARG A 15 10.43 -10.47 0.52
C ARG A 15 9.06 -10.71 1.15
N MET A 16 8.78 -10.16 2.31
CA MET A 16 7.47 -10.35 2.93
C MET A 16 6.36 -9.68 2.11
N GLU A 17 6.69 -8.64 1.34
CA GLU A 17 5.75 -7.98 0.42
C GLU A 17 5.24 -8.91 -0.69
N LEU A 18 5.94 -10.02 -0.97
CA LEU A 18 5.51 -10.96 -2.01
C LEU A 18 4.19 -11.66 -1.65
N ALA A 19 3.97 -11.92 -0.36
CA ALA A 19 2.70 -12.49 0.09
C ALA A 19 1.56 -11.52 -0.20
N ALA A 20 1.81 -10.23 -0.01
CA ALA A 20 0.81 -9.19 -0.27
C ALA A 20 0.51 -9.04 -1.76
N THR A 21 1.54 -9.05 -2.61
CA THR A 21 1.34 -8.92 -4.06
C THR A 21 0.60 -10.12 -4.64
N ALA A 22 0.80 -11.30 -4.06
CA ALA A 22 0.07 -12.49 -4.49
C ALA A 22 -1.45 -12.32 -4.26
N GLN A 23 -1.84 -11.67 -3.18
CA GLN A 23 -3.26 -11.42 -2.90
C GLN A 23 -3.84 -10.36 -3.86
N ALA A 24 -3.07 -9.34 -4.18
CA ALA A 24 -3.48 -8.34 -5.17
C ALA A 24 -3.70 -8.99 -6.54
N GLU A 25 -2.82 -9.90 -6.95
CA GLU A 25 -2.94 -10.65 -8.19
C GLU A 25 -4.22 -11.48 -8.20
N THR A 26 -4.44 -12.26 -7.15
CA THR A 26 -5.59 -13.14 -7.03
C THR A 26 -6.91 -12.36 -7.11
N LEU A 27 -7.03 -11.30 -6.33
CA LEU A 27 -8.27 -10.53 -6.31
C LEU A 27 -8.46 -9.72 -7.60
N GLY A 28 -7.38 -9.17 -8.13
CA GLY A 28 -7.43 -8.45 -9.40
C GLY A 28 -7.89 -9.33 -10.55
N GLU A 29 -7.41 -10.57 -10.62
CA GLU A 29 -7.85 -11.53 -11.60
C GLU A 29 -9.32 -11.92 -11.41
N ALA A 30 -9.74 -12.14 -10.16
CA ALA A 30 -11.13 -12.46 -9.87
C ALA A 30 -12.09 -11.33 -10.26
N MET A 31 -11.62 -10.09 -10.21
CA MET A 31 -12.39 -8.91 -10.62
C MET A 31 -12.30 -8.62 -12.11
N HIS A 32 -11.49 -9.37 -12.83
CA HIS A 32 -11.21 -9.15 -14.26
C HIS A 32 -10.60 -7.76 -14.54
N LEU A 33 -9.74 -7.31 -13.65
CA LEU A 33 -8.95 -6.11 -13.92
C LEU A 33 -7.96 -6.39 -15.06
N SER A 34 -7.62 -5.35 -15.82
CA SER A 34 -6.62 -5.50 -16.87
C SER A 34 -5.26 -5.84 -16.26
N ARG A 35 -4.40 -6.47 -17.06
CA ARG A 35 -3.04 -6.81 -16.62
C ARG A 35 -2.29 -5.58 -16.13
N ASP A 36 -2.41 -4.47 -16.87
CA ASP A 36 -1.75 -3.23 -16.50
C ASP A 36 -2.21 -2.72 -15.14
N LYS A 37 -3.51 -2.77 -14.88
CA LYS A 37 -4.05 -2.32 -13.59
C LYS A 37 -3.62 -3.22 -12.45
N ILE A 38 -3.59 -4.53 -12.67
CA ILE A 38 -3.10 -5.48 -11.66
C ILE A 38 -1.64 -5.19 -11.33
N ASP A 39 -0.81 -4.96 -12.34
CA ASP A 39 0.60 -4.67 -12.14
C ASP A 39 0.81 -3.33 -11.41
N GLU A 40 0.00 -2.33 -11.71
CA GLU A 40 0.02 -1.06 -11.00
C GLU A 40 -0.33 -1.23 -9.51
N VAL A 41 -1.36 -2.01 -9.22
CA VAL A 41 -1.75 -2.30 -7.83
C VAL A 41 -0.63 -3.05 -7.12
N LYS A 42 -0.05 -4.06 -7.76
CA LYS A 42 1.04 -4.85 -7.17
C LYS A 42 2.22 -3.96 -6.80
N LEU A 43 2.61 -3.05 -7.68
CA LEU A 43 3.72 -2.15 -7.40
C LEU A 43 3.38 -1.19 -6.27
N ALA A 44 2.16 -0.66 -6.25
CA ALA A 44 1.72 0.22 -5.17
C ALA A 44 1.74 -0.53 -3.82
N VAL A 45 1.32 -1.79 -3.81
CA VAL A 45 1.34 -2.63 -2.60
C VAL A 45 2.77 -2.85 -2.11
N VAL A 46 3.71 -3.12 -3.02
CA VAL A 46 5.13 -3.27 -2.65
C VAL A 46 5.61 -1.99 -1.96
N GLU A 47 5.33 -0.84 -2.55
CA GLU A 47 5.75 0.44 -1.99
C GLU A 47 5.14 0.70 -0.62
N ALA A 48 3.85 0.39 -0.46
CA ALA A 48 3.16 0.57 0.80
C ALA A 48 3.73 -0.36 1.88
N CYS A 49 4.06 -1.60 1.52
CA CYS A 49 4.68 -2.54 2.47
C CYS A 49 6.07 -2.08 2.89
N ILE A 50 6.90 -1.65 1.96
CA ILE A 50 8.23 -1.14 2.28
C ILE A 50 8.13 0.06 3.22
N ASN A 51 7.20 0.96 2.93
CA ASN A 51 6.96 2.12 3.77
C ASN A 51 6.53 1.70 5.19
N ALA A 52 5.62 0.73 5.29
CA ALA A 52 5.16 0.21 6.56
C ALA A 52 6.29 -0.46 7.34
N PHE A 53 7.14 -1.25 6.67
CA PHE A 53 8.28 -1.92 7.30
C PHE A 53 9.29 -0.91 7.83
N GLU A 54 9.53 0.17 7.10
CA GLU A 54 10.42 1.24 7.56
C GLU A 54 9.87 1.94 8.79
N HIS A 55 8.55 2.17 8.84
CA HIS A 55 7.90 2.82 9.99
C HIS A 55 7.79 1.90 11.20
N ALA A 56 7.59 0.61 10.98
CA ALA A 56 7.58 -0.36 12.06
C ALA A 56 8.96 -0.41 12.75
N GLY A 57 10.01 -0.07 12.02
CA GLY A 57 11.35 0.07 12.55
C GLY A 57 11.87 -1.21 13.19
N ARG A 58 12.47 -1.05 14.38
CA ARG A 58 13.03 -2.18 15.12
C ARG A 58 11.99 -2.96 15.92
N ARG A 59 10.76 -2.48 15.92
CA ARG A 59 9.68 -3.19 16.60
C ARG A 59 9.27 -4.33 15.69
N SER A 60 9.19 -5.52 16.22
CA SER A 60 8.78 -6.71 15.48
C SER A 60 7.27 -6.72 15.26
N GLU A 61 6.68 -5.57 15.00
CA GLU A 61 5.25 -5.44 14.81
C GLU A 61 4.86 -5.86 13.40
N ARG A 62 3.75 -6.56 13.33
CA ARG A 62 3.24 -7.05 12.05
C ARG A 62 2.56 -5.91 11.30
N VAL A 63 2.56 -6.03 9.98
CA VAL A 63 1.84 -5.13 9.09
C VAL A 63 0.58 -5.85 8.66
N ASP A 64 -0.56 -5.19 8.83
CA ASP A 64 -1.85 -5.75 8.49
C ASP A 64 -2.32 -5.20 7.15
N LEU A 65 -2.76 -6.09 6.27
CA LEU A 65 -3.30 -5.70 4.97
C LEU A 65 -4.71 -6.23 4.82
N ALA A 66 -5.52 -5.46 4.12
CA ALA A 66 -6.85 -5.90 3.70
C ALA A 66 -7.03 -5.56 2.23
N PHE A 67 -7.51 -6.54 1.48
CA PHE A 67 -7.81 -6.41 0.05
C PHE A 67 -9.30 -6.60 -0.11
N ARG A 68 -9.98 -5.62 -0.67
CA ARG A 68 -11.44 -5.65 -0.76
C ARG A 68 -11.91 -5.27 -2.15
N SER A 69 -12.80 -6.08 -2.73
CA SER A 69 -13.52 -5.67 -3.91
C SER A 69 -14.77 -4.91 -3.47
N ALA A 70 -15.07 -3.82 -4.13
CA ALA A 70 -16.19 -2.97 -3.77
C ALA A 70 -16.85 -2.41 -5.01
N VAL A 71 -18.08 -1.91 -4.84
CA VAL A 71 -18.83 -1.26 -5.91
C VAL A 71 -19.32 0.07 -5.35
N THR A 72 -19.10 1.16 -6.09
CA THR A 72 -19.56 2.47 -5.68
C THR A 72 -21.09 2.58 -5.86
N PRO A 73 -21.75 3.57 -5.24
CA PRO A 73 -23.18 3.79 -5.48
C PRO A 73 -23.54 3.98 -6.95
N ALA A 74 -22.59 4.46 -7.76
CA ALA A 74 -22.78 4.63 -9.20
C ALA A 74 -22.55 3.31 -9.99
N GLY A 75 -22.26 2.21 -9.30
CA GLY A 75 -22.07 0.91 -9.93
C GLY A 75 -20.65 0.65 -10.43
N ARG A 76 -19.69 1.48 -10.07
CA ARG A 76 -18.32 1.32 -10.51
C ARG A 76 -17.56 0.38 -9.58
N GLU A 77 -16.94 -0.63 -10.16
CA GLU A 77 -16.17 -1.61 -9.37
C GLU A 77 -14.77 -1.07 -9.07
N LEU A 78 -14.26 -1.42 -7.90
CA LEU A 78 -12.91 -1.03 -7.49
C LEU A 78 -12.26 -2.08 -6.60
N LEU A 79 -10.94 -2.09 -6.60
CA LEU A 79 -10.12 -2.85 -5.67
C LEU A 79 -9.56 -1.87 -4.65
N GLU A 80 -9.82 -2.12 -3.37
CA GLU A 80 -9.30 -1.31 -2.29
C GLU A 80 -8.29 -2.12 -1.49
N VAL A 81 -7.12 -1.55 -1.28
CA VAL A 81 -6.07 -2.16 -0.46
C VAL A 81 -5.77 -1.23 0.71
N THR A 82 -5.82 -1.77 1.91
CA THR A 82 -5.50 -1.04 3.12
C THR A 82 -4.26 -1.66 3.75
N VAL A 83 -3.25 -0.83 4.04
CA VAL A 83 -2.02 -1.26 4.68
C VAL A 83 -1.88 -0.51 5.98
N THR A 84 -1.86 -1.24 7.09
CA THR A 84 -1.79 -0.64 8.43
C THR A 84 -0.54 -1.11 9.15
N ASP A 85 0.27 -0.16 9.60
CA ASP A 85 1.37 -0.44 10.51
C ASP A 85 1.07 0.18 11.86
N ARG A 86 1.69 -0.33 12.91
CA ARG A 86 1.55 0.16 14.27
C ARG A 86 2.79 0.92 14.72
N GLY A 87 3.60 1.35 13.77
CA GLY A 87 4.79 2.10 14.05
C GLY A 87 4.48 3.54 14.42
N ARG A 88 5.53 4.34 14.53
CA ARG A 88 5.39 5.75 14.81
C ARG A 88 4.81 6.46 13.57
N GLY A 89 3.70 7.15 13.76
CA GLY A 89 3.06 7.88 12.68
C GLY A 89 3.93 9.02 12.15
N PHE A 90 3.55 9.54 10.98
CA PHE A 90 4.19 10.71 10.39
C PHE A 90 3.13 11.58 9.73
N GLU A 91 3.49 12.85 9.50
CA GLU A 91 2.64 13.77 8.76
C GLU A 91 3.03 13.65 7.28
N PRO A 92 2.12 13.15 6.40
CA PRO A 92 2.48 12.99 4.98
C PRO A 92 2.94 14.28 4.32
N ASP A 93 2.36 15.42 4.72
CA ASP A 93 2.72 16.72 4.15
C ASP A 93 4.04 17.25 4.70
N ALA A 94 4.49 16.73 5.83
CA ALA A 94 5.77 17.10 6.44
C ALA A 94 6.93 16.27 5.90
N VAL A 95 6.65 15.22 5.12
CA VAL A 95 7.70 14.41 4.50
C VAL A 95 8.34 15.22 3.39
N GLU A 96 9.63 15.52 3.53
CA GLU A 96 10.35 16.30 2.53
C GLU A 96 10.43 15.56 1.20
N ALA A 97 10.38 16.35 0.12
CA ALA A 97 10.63 15.80 -1.21
C ALA A 97 12.04 15.21 -1.25
N PRO A 98 12.21 14.05 -1.89
CA PRO A 98 13.54 13.43 -1.96
C PRO A 98 14.57 14.33 -2.65
N ARG A 99 15.76 14.38 -2.09
CA ARG A 99 16.88 15.16 -2.64
C ARG A 99 17.86 14.22 -3.34
N ILE A 100 18.51 14.73 -4.36
CA ILE A 100 19.48 13.94 -5.13
C ILE A 100 20.61 13.42 -4.24
N GLU A 101 21.16 14.26 -3.38
CA GLU A 101 22.23 13.86 -2.45
C GLU A 101 21.84 12.70 -1.58
N SER A 102 20.61 12.70 -1.20
CA SER A 102 20.08 11.66 -0.34
C SER A 102 19.83 10.36 -1.08
N LYS A 103 19.55 10.43 -2.39
CA LYS A 103 19.45 9.22 -3.22
C LYS A 103 20.80 8.54 -3.38
N LEU A 104 21.84 9.34 -3.45
CA LEU A 104 23.21 8.84 -3.58
C LEU A 104 23.68 8.10 -2.33
N GLY A 105 22.99 8.28 -1.21
CA GLY A 105 23.26 7.53 0.01
C GLY A 105 22.83 6.09 -0.01
N GLY A 106 22.28 5.59 -1.11
CA GLY A 106 21.95 4.17 -1.30
C GLY A 106 20.74 3.66 -0.55
N THR A 107 20.10 4.46 0.26
CA THR A 107 18.87 4.08 0.94
C THR A 107 17.68 4.77 0.30
N ARG A 108 16.56 4.07 0.32
CA ARG A 108 15.33 4.60 -0.18
C ARG A 108 14.88 5.78 0.67
N LYS A 109 14.47 6.85 0.02
CA LYS A 109 14.06 8.07 0.70
C LYS A 109 12.61 8.07 1.10
N ARG A 110 12.34 8.68 2.24
CA ARG A 110 10.99 9.01 2.64
C ARG A 110 10.35 9.92 1.58
N GLY A 111 9.09 9.68 1.30
CA GLY A 111 8.33 10.47 0.35
C GLY A 111 8.30 9.92 -1.06
N TRP A 112 9.30 9.17 -1.48
CA TRP A 112 9.30 8.57 -2.82
C TRP A 112 8.24 7.50 -2.95
N GLY A 113 8.11 6.63 -1.94
CA GLY A 113 7.12 5.57 -1.96
C GLY A 113 5.70 6.11 -2.09
N LEU A 114 5.36 7.17 -1.33
CA LEU A 114 4.05 7.77 -1.41
C LEU A 114 3.77 8.40 -2.77
N ARG A 115 4.78 9.03 -3.37
CA ARG A 115 4.65 9.59 -4.71
C ARG A 115 4.40 8.50 -5.74
N ILE A 116 5.11 7.39 -5.64
CA ILE A 116 4.92 6.26 -6.53
C ILE A 116 3.51 5.71 -6.37
N ILE A 117 3.06 5.49 -5.13
CA ILE A 117 1.71 5.01 -4.86
C ILE A 117 0.66 5.93 -5.49
N ARG A 118 0.78 7.23 -5.28
CA ARG A 118 -0.18 8.19 -5.83
C ARG A 118 -0.19 8.25 -7.35
N SER A 119 0.95 7.95 -7.98
CA SER A 119 1.03 7.91 -9.44
C SER A 119 0.41 6.66 -10.03
N LEU A 120 0.32 5.58 -9.25
CA LEU A 120 -0.17 4.29 -9.72
C LEU A 120 -1.65 4.05 -9.42
N MET A 121 -2.14 4.57 -8.29
CA MET A 121 -3.51 4.33 -7.84
C MET A 121 -4.41 5.51 -8.16
N ASP A 122 -5.71 5.23 -8.29
CA ASP A 122 -6.69 6.25 -8.60
C ASP A 122 -7.00 7.14 -7.40
N GLU A 123 -7.03 6.55 -6.20
CA GLU A 123 -7.26 7.28 -4.96
C GLU A 123 -6.34 6.75 -3.88
N VAL A 124 -5.80 7.65 -3.06
CA VAL A 124 -4.94 7.28 -1.93
C VAL A 124 -5.31 8.14 -0.74
N GLU A 125 -5.61 7.50 0.38
CA GLU A 125 -5.85 8.17 1.65
C GLU A 125 -4.81 7.71 2.65
N ILE A 126 -4.29 8.63 3.45
CA ILE A 126 -3.30 8.32 4.46
C ILE A 126 -3.80 8.85 5.80
N GLN A 127 -3.88 7.96 6.79
CA GLN A 127 -4.26 8.29 8.16
C GLN A 127 -3.07 7.96 9.03
N SER A 128 -2.50 8.95 9.71
CA SER A 128 -1.32 8.76 10.54
C SER A 128 -1.51 9.40 11.90
N GLY A 129 -1.02 8.74 12.94
CA GLY A 129 -1.10 9.19 14.30
C GLY A 129 -0.07 8.48 15.18
N GLU A 130 -0.19 8.67 16.49
CA GLU A 130 0.75 8.08 17.44
C GLU A 130 0.70 6.54 17.44
N GLU A 131 -0.44 5.97 17.07
CA GLU A 131 -0.67 4.52 17.09
C GLU A 131 -0.24 3.83 15.81
N GLY A 132 0.12 4.59 14.77
CA GLY A 132 0.57 4.02 13.51
C GLY A 132 0.02 4.74 12.30
N THR A 133 0.18 4.11 11.15
CA THR A 133 -0.22 4.68 9.86
C THR A 133 -1.05 3.67 9.09
N THR A 134 -2.12 4.16 8.47
CA THR A 134 -2.95 3.38 7.56
C THR A 134 -2.94 4.06 6.19
N ILE A 135 -2.59 3.30 5.16
CA ILE A 135 -2.63 3.76 3.77
C ILE A 135 -3.76 3.02 3.09
N ILE A 136 -4.71 3.75 2.52
CA ILE A 136 -5.84 3.19 1.80
C ILE A 136 -5.67 3.56 0.33
N MET A 137 -5.62 2.55 -0.53
CA MET A 137 -5.37 2.71 -1.95
C MET A 137 -6.52 2.11 -2.75
N ARG A 138 -7.01 2.83 -3.76
CA ARG A 138 -8.13 2.36 -4.58
C ARG A 138 -7.78 2.39 -6.05
N LYS A 139 -8.16 1.32 -6.74
CA LYS A 139 -7.98 1.18 -8.18
C LYS A 139 -9.33 0.83 -8.78
N TYR A 140 -9.83 1.67 -9.67
CA TYR A 140 -11.07 1.40 -10.36
C TYR A 140 -10.85 0.48 -11.55
N LYS A 141 -11.82 -0.40 -11.75
CA LYS A 141 -11.82 -1.32 -12.89
C LYS A 141 -12.04 -0.60 -14.21
#